data_f21f5f751459b3dbddba039f8373e748
#
_entry.id   f21f5f751459b3dbddba039f8373e748
#
_cell.length_a   1.000
_cell.length_b   1.000
_cell.length_c   1.000
_cell.angle_alpha   90.00
_cell.angle_beta   90.00
_cell.angle_gamma   90.00
#
_symmetry.space_group_name_H-M   'P 1'
#
loop_
_entity.id
_entity.type
_entity.pdbx_description
1 polymer ?
#
loop_
_entity_poly.entity_id
_entity_poly.type
_entity_poly.pdbx_seq_one_letter_code
_entity_poly.pdbx_strand_id
1 'polypeptide(L)'
;MYIDFIKNKYPDIPDIDRQAYIDRDKKALISIVQEKIAQNAEKIVERWYKLSDIGFLPQEEKFLDLLKEAEQLYSFGFYTGTIAVVGIACEEYCRYLVAKHKLADVKTQEKRIDKLYQD
;
A
#
# COMPACT_ATOMS: atom_id res chain seq x y z
N MET A 1 12.40 -8.26 -3.92
CA MET A 1 13.27 -8.62 -2.77
C MET A 1 12.54 -9.60 -1.88
N TYR A 2 13.02 -10.83 -1.83
CA TYR A 2 12.41 -11.85 -0.96
C TYR A 2 13.41 -12.31 0.08
N ILE A 3 12.90 -12.67 1.25
CA ILE A 3 13.71 -13.18 2.36
C ILE A 3 13.22 -14.58 2.66
N ASP A 4 14.09 -15.57 2.40
CA ASP A 4 13.79 -16.97 2.70
C ASP A 4 14.19 -17.28 4.15
N PHE A 5 13.19 -17.52 4.97
CA PHE A 5 13.40 -17.88 6.36
C PHE A 5 12.41 -18.96 6.77
N ILE A 6 12.92 -20.11 7.21
CA ILE A 6 12.13 -21.23 7.67
C ILE A 6 11.99 -21.14 9.18
N LYS A 7 10.76 -21.00 9.66
CA LYS A 7 10.45 -20.98 11.09
C LYS A 7 10.49 -22.40 11.65
N ASN A 8 11.38 -22.63 12.59
CA ASN A 8 11.39 -23.88 13.37
C ASN A 8 10.58 -23.66 14.66
N LYS A 9 9.66 -24.57 14.94
CA LYS A 9 8.80 -24.50 16.13
C LYS A 9 9.38 -25.28 17.32
N TYR A 10 10.45 -26.04 17.12
CA TYR A 10 11.15 -26.85 18.15
C TYR A 10 10.20 -27.73 18.96
N PRO A 11 9.42 -28.65 18.30
CA PRO A 11 8.41 -29.44 18.99
C PRO A 11 9.02 -30.43 19.99
N ASP A 12 10.27 -30.86 19.80
CA ASP A 12 10.97 -31.84 20.63
C ASP A 12 11.75 -31.25 21.82
N ILE A 13 11.69 -29.91 21.97
CA ILE A 13 12.38 -29.17 23.03
C ILE A 13 11.36 -28.78 24.11
N PRO A 14 11.73 -28.91 25.43
CA PRO A 14 10.87 -28.49 26.53
C PRO A 14 10.44 -27.02 26.39
N ASP A 15 9.21 -26.69 26.77
CA ASP A 15 8.63 -25.36 26.64
C ASP A 15 9.49 -24.26 27.27
N ILE A 16 10.19 -24.56 28.37
CA ILE A 16 11.08 -23.62 29.06
C ILE A 16 12.25 -23.19 28.15
N ASP A 17 12.81 -24.12 27.37
CA ASP A 17 13.96 -23.86 26.50
C ASP A 17 13.54 -23.38 25.12
N ARG A 18 12.30 -23.69 24.70
CA ARG A 18 11.77 -23.35 23.37
C ARG A 18 11.79 -21.85 23.10
N GLN A 19 11.40 -21.04 24.07
CA GLN A 19 11.36 -19.59 23.93
C GLN A 19 12.76 -19.00 23.69
N ALA A 20 13.77 -19.54 24.36
CA ALA A 20 15.15 -19.10 24.15
C ALA A 20 15.63 -19.35 22.72
N TYR A 21 15.30 -20.53 22.14
CA TYR A 21 15.61 -20.85 20.75
C TYR A 21 14.87 -19.94 19.77
N ILE A 22 13.60 -19.67 20.02
CA ILE A 22 12.78 -18.77 19.20
C ILE A 22 13.35 -17.35 19.26
N ASP A 23 13.72 -16.85 20.42
CA ASP A 23 14.30 -15.51 20.57
C ASP A 23 15.64 -15.38 19.85
N ARG A 24 16.48 -16.43 19.90
CA ARG A 24 17.71 -16.50 19.12
C ARG A 24 17.43 -16.42 17.62
N ASP A 25 16.44 -17.18 17.13
CA ASP A 25 16.06 -17.19 15.72
C ASP A 25 15.49 -15.85 15.27
N LYS A 26 14.71 -15.19 16.12
CA LYS A 26 14.22 -13.83 15.85
C LYS A 26 15.35 -12.82 15.67
N LYS A 27 16.38 -12.88 16.53
CA LYS A 27 17.55 -12.01 16.40
C LYS A 27 18.31 -12.27 15.10
N ALA A 28 18.49 -13.53 14.74
CA ALA A 28 19.11 -13.91 13.47
C ALA A 28 18.30 -13.39 12.28
N LEU A 29 16.98 -13.52 12.31
CA LEU A 29 16.09 -13.02 11.26
C LEU A 29 16.15 -11.49 11.13
N ILE A 30 16.20 -10.77 12.25
CA ILE A 30 16.37 -9.30 12.23
C ILE A 30 17.65 -8.93 11.48
N SER A 31 18.76 -9.60 11.75
CA SER A 31 20.03 -9.35 11.06
C SER A 31 19.93 -9.65 9.56
N ILE A 32 19.25 -10.72 9.17
CA ILE A 32 19.03 -11.10 7.77
C ILE A 32 18.20 -10.00 7.05
N VAL A 33 17.13 -9.54 7.69
CA VAL A 33 16.27 -8.48 7.14
C VAL A 33 17.06 -7.19 6.94
N GLN A 34 17.81 -6.76 7.96
CA GLN A 34 18.63 -5.55 7.90
C GLN A 34 19.68 -5.64 6.78
N GLU A 35 20.37 -6.76 6.67
CA GLU A 35 21.36 -6.98 5.61
C GLU A 35 20.71 -6.96 4.22
N LYS A 36 19.55 -7.59 4.05
CA LYS A 36 18.84 -7.64 2.78
C LYS A 36 18.40 -6.24 2.35
N ILE A 37 17.89 -5.44 3.27
CA ILE A 37 17.50 -4.06 2.99
C ILE A 37 18.75 -3.23 2.64
N ALA A 38 19.85 -3.38 3.39
CA ALA A 38 21.09 -2.66 3.12
C ALA A 38 21.65 -2.98 1.74
N GLN A 39 21.63 -4.24 1.32
CA GLN A 39 22.09 -4.67 -0.01
C GLN A 39 21.23 -4.10 -1.15
N ASN A 40 19.96 -3.81 -0.90
CA ASN A 40 19.01 -3.33 -1.90
C ASN A 40 18.69 -1.84 -1.76
N ALA A 41 19.24 -1.15 -0.77
CA ALA A 41 18.88 0.23 -0.43
C ALA A 41 19.02 1.19 -1.60
N GLU A 42 20.11 1.11 -2.36
CA GLU A 42 20.35 1.96 -3.52
C GLU A 42 19.28 1.76 -4.60
N LYS A 43 18.96 0.50 -4.92
CA LYS A 43 17.93 0.17 -5.92
C LYS A 43 16.54 0.61 -5.47
N ILE A 44 16.24 0.49 -4.18
CA ILE A 44 14.97 0.94 -3.60
C ILE A 44 14.82 2.45 -3.81
N VAL A 45 15.83 3.22 -3.49
CA VAL A 45 15.82 4.67 -3.63
C VAL A 45 15.75 5.08 -5.10
N GLU A 46 16.50 4.44 -5.98
CA GLU A 46 16.46 4.71 -7.43
C GLU A 46 15.05 4.51 -8.01
N ARG A 47 14.39 3.43 -7.62
CA ARG A 47 13.01 3.17 -8.07
C ARG A 47 12.04 4.24 -7.55
N TRP A 48 12.21 4.63 -6.30
CA TRP A 48 11.38 5.65 -5.68
C TRP A 48 11.51 7.00 -6.42
N TYR A 49 12.73 7.39 -6.78
CA TYR A 49 12.95 8.62 -7.52
C TYR A 49 12.40 8.63 -8.95
N LYS A 50 12.09 7.46 -9.52
CA LYS A 50 11.43 7.36 -10.84
C LYS A 50 9.93 7.64 -10.78
N LEU A 51 9.34 7.61 -9.59
CA LEU A 51 7.91 7.84 -9.41
C LEU A 51 7.60 9.33 -9.26
N SER A 52 6.43 9.74 -9.77
CA SER A 52 5.90 11.08 -9.54
C SER A 52 5.40 11.21 -8.11
N ASP A 53 5.54 12.39 -7.52
CA ASP A 53 5.06 12.67 -6.18
C ASP A 53 3.54 12.63 -6.10
N ILE A 54 3.03 11.75 -5.25
CA ILE A 54 1.59 11.61 -4.97
C ILE A 54 1.23 12.31 -3.65
N GLY A 55 2.25 12.59 -2.82
CA GLY A 55 2.10 13.03 -1.43
C GLY A 55 1.54 14.44 -1.21
N PHE A 56 1.41 15.25 -2.28
CA PHE A 56 0.98 16.65 -2.18
C PHE A 56 -0.51 16.88 -2.48
N LEU A 57 -1.26 15.82 -2.77
CA LEU A 57 -2.70 15.94 -2.98
C LEU A 57 -3.37 16.14 -1.62
N PRO A 58 -4.12 17.27 -1.43
CA PRO A 58 -4.65 17.63 -0.12
C PRO A 58 -5.88 16.82 0.31
N GLN A 59 -6.31 15.85 -0.47
CA GLN A 59 -7.52 15.08 -0.23
C GLN A 59 -7.15 13.74 0.42
N GLU A 60 -7.76 13.44 1.56
CA GLU A 60 -7.69 12.14 2.23
C GLU A 60 -8.66 11.15 1.59
N GLU A 61 -8.37 10.71 0.38
CA GLU A 61 -9.15 9.70 -0.30
C GLU A 61 -8.47 8.32 -0.20
N LYS A 62 -9.28 7.27 -0.08
CA LYS A 62 -8.79 5.90 0.05
C LYS A 62 -7.87 5.48 -1.09
N PHE A 63 -8.16 5.91 -2.32
CA PHE A 63 -7.33 5.57 -3.48
C PHE A 63 -5.93 6.21 -3.40
N LEU A 64 -5.76 7.34 -2.71
CA LEU A 64 -4.46 7.98 -2.50
C LEU A 64 -3.59 7.16 -1.55
N ASP A 65 -4.17 6.62 -0.47
CA ASP A 65 -3.45 5.73 0.44
C ASP A 65 -3.02 4.44 -0.25
N LEU A 66 -3.88 3.89 -1.11
CA LEU A 66 -3.55 2.73 -1.93
C LEU A 66 -2.43 3.01 -2.92
N LEU A 67 -2.40 4.20 -3.54
CA LEU A 67 -1.32 4.61 -4.43
C LEU A 67 0.01 4.74 -3.67
N LYS A 68 0.00 5.28 -2.46
CA LYS A 68 1.19 5.34 -1.61
C LYS A 68 1.72 3.96 -1.25
N GLU A 69 0.81 3.03 -0.95
CA GLU A 69 1.18 1.63 -0.69
C GLU A 69 1.78 0.97 -1.93
N ALA A 70 1.19 1.19 -3.10
CA ALA A 70 1.72 0.70 -4.37
C ALA A 70 3.12 1.27 -4.65
N GLU A 71 3.34 2.54 -4.36
CA GLU A 71 4.64 3.21 -4.48
C GLU A 71 5.70 2.52 -3.62
N GLN A 72 5.38 2.19 -2.37
CA GLN A 72 6.26 1.46 -1.47
C GLN A 72 6.56 0.05 -2.00
N LEU A 73 5.54 -0.68 -2.42
CA LEU A 73 5.70 -2.02 -2.99
C LEU A 73 6.61 -2.00 -4.23
N TYR A 74 6.41 -1.04 -5.13
CA TYR A 74 7.26 -0.88 -6.30
C TYR A 74 8.71 -0.60 -5.91
N SER A 75 8.93 0.33 -4.98
CA SER A 75 10.27 0.72 -4.54
C SER A 75 11.02 -0.47 -3.95
N PHE A 76 10.36 -1.32 -3.19
CA PHE A 76 10.93 -2.54 -2.63
C PHE A 76 11.00 -3.70 -3.64
N GLY A 77 10.52 -3.54 -4.86
CA GLY A 77 10.61 -4.54 -5.91
C GLY A 77 9.51 -5.60 -5.90
N PHE A 78 8.43 -5.37 -5.19
CA PHE A 78 7.27 -6.27 -5.14
C PHE A 78 6.27 -5.91 -6.25
N TYR A 79 6.63 -6.22 -7.49
CA TYR A 79 5.89 -5.75 -8.66
C TYR A 79 4.49 -6.35 -8.80
N THR A 80 4.30 -7.61 -8.46
CA THR A 80 2.97 -8.25 -8.49
C THR A 80 2.03 -7.56 -7.51
N GLY A 81 2.50 -7.31 -6.28
CA GLY A 81 1.73 -6.57 -5.28
C GLY A 81 1.43 -5.14 -5.73
N THR A 82 2.39 -4.49 -6.37
CA THR A 82 2.22 -3.14 -6.94
C THR A 82 1.07 -3.13 -7.94
N ILE A 83 1.06 -4.04 -8.90
CA ILE A 83 0.01 -4.13 -9.94
C ILE A 83 -1.35 -4.38 -9.30
N ALA A 84 -1.43 -5.28 -8.34
CA ALA A 84 -2.68 -5.60 -7.64
C ALA A 84 -3.24 -4.39 -6.89
N VAL A 85 -2.41 -3.67 -6.14
CA VAL A 85 -2.83 -2.50 -5.37
C VAL A 85 -3.21 -1.32 -6.28
N VAL A 86 -2.46 -1.10 -7.37
CA VAL A 86 -2.82 -0.10 -8.39
C VAL A 86 -4.19 -0.40 -9.00
N GLY A 87 -4.50 -1.68 -9.28
CA GLY A 87 -5.81 -2.08 -9.76
C GLY A 87 -6.94 -1.71 -8.79
N ILE A 88 -6.74 -1.97 -7.51
CA ILE A 88 -7.71 -1.60 -6.46
C ILE A 88 -7.84 -0.07 -6.36
N ALA A 89 -6.72 0.65 -6.42
CA ALA A 89 -6.72 2.11 -6.40
C ALA A 89 -7.50 2.70 -7.58
N CYS A 90 -7.35 2.12 -8.76
CA CYS A 90 -8.10 2.55 -9.95
C CYS A 90 -9.61 2.33 -9.78
N GLU A 91 -10.04 1.20 -9.21
CA GLU A 91 -11.44 0.95 -8.90
C GLU A 91 -12.00 2.00 -7.92
N GLU A 92 -11.28 2.27 -6.84
CA GLU A 92 -11.69 3.28 -5.85
C GLU A 92 -11.75 4.68 -6.47
N TYR A 93 -10.81 5.01 -7.34
CA TYR A 93 -10.83 6.27 -8.07
C TYR A 93 -12.05 6.37 -9.01
N CYS A 94 -12.38 5.31 -9.72
CA CYS A 94 -13.57 5.27 -10.58
C CYS A 94 -14.86 5.44 -9.76
N ARG A 95 -14.95 4.79 -8.60
CA ARG A 95 -16.09 4.97 -7.68
C ARG A 95 -16.21 6.42 -7.19
N TYR A 96 -15.07 7.02 -6.85
CA TYR A 96 -15.02 8.43 -6.45
C TYR A 96 -15.54 9.35 -7.56
N LEU A 97 -15.08 9.16 -8.79
CA LEU A 97 -15.51 9.95 -9.94
C LEU A 97 -17.01 9.78 -10.23
N VAL A 98 -17.52 8.56 -10.17
CA VAL A 98 -18.94 8.27 -10.38
C VAL A 98 -19.79 8.97 -9.32
N ALA A 99 -19.42 8.88 -8.05
CA ALA A 99 -20.12 9.56 -6.97
C ALA A 99 -20.10 11.08 -7.13
N LYS A 100 -18.96 11.64 -7.52
CA LYS A 100 -18.81 13.07 -7.78
C LYS A 100 -19.67 13.55 -8.96
N HIS A 101 -19.72 12.78 -10.04
CA HIS A 101 -20.57 13.08 -11.19
C HIS A 101 -22.06 12.98 -10.88
N LYS A 102 -22.49 11.94 -10.16
CA LYS A 102 -23.89 11.81 -9.74
C LYS A 102 -24.32 12.99 -8.88
N LEU A 103 -23.49 13.45 -7.95
CA LEU A 103 -23.77 14.60 -7.13
C LEU A 103 -23.89 15.89 -7.98
N ALA A 104 -23.01 16.07 -8.95
CA ALA A 104 -23.04 17.21 -9.87
C ALA A 104 -24.30 17.18 -10.74
N ASP A 105 -24.70 16.00 -11.24
CA ASP A 105 -25.92 15.84 -12.04
C ASP A 105 -27.16 16.16 -11.24
N VAL A 106 -27.27 15.72 -10.00
CA VAL A 106 -28.37 16.03 -9.09
C VAL A 106 -28.47 17.55 -8.87
N LYS A 107 -27.37 18.20 -8.57
CA LYS A 107 -27.33 19.67 -8.40
C LYS A 107 -27.76 20.43 -9.66
N THR A 108 -27.35 19.93 -10.82
CA THR A 108 -27.73 20.53 -12.12
C THR A 108 -29.23 20.38 -12.36
N GLN A 109 -29.81 19.21 -12.07
CA GLN A 109 -31.23 18.96 -12.16
C GLN A 109 -32.05 19.85 -11.20
N GLU A 110 -31.60 19.97 -9.95
CA GLU A 110 -32.22 20.85 -8.96
C GLU A 110 -32.25 22.30 -9.46
N LYS A 111 -31.15 22.79 -9.98
CA LYS A 111 -31.10 24.15 -10.58
C LYS A 111 -32.05 24.32 -11.74
N ARG A 112 -32.20 23.32 -12.59
CA ARG A 112 -33.14 23.34 -13.71
C ARG A 112 -34.59 23.40 -13.24
N ILE A 113 -34.92 22.63 -12.21
CA ILE A 113 -36.25 22.61 -11.58
C ILE A 113 -36.55 23.95 -10.95
N ASP A 114 -35.65 24.52 -10.15
CA ASP A 114 -35.78 25.82 -9.53
C ASP A 114 -36.04 26.92 -10.57
N LYS A 115 -35.32 26.85 -11.69
CA LYS A 115 -35.48 27.81 -12.79
C LYS A 115 -36.83 27.72 -13.44
N LEU A 116 -37.45 26.53 -13.50
CA LEU A 116 -38.78 26.31 -14.02
C LEU A 116 -39.87 26.91 -13.12
N TYR A 117 -39.65 26.98 -11.83
CA TYR A 117 -40.61 27.48 -10.83
C TYR A 117 -40.45 28.98 -10.52
N GLN A 118 -39.45 29.66 -11.09
CA GLN A 118 -39.23 31.10 -10.91
C GLN A 118 -40.07 32.00 -11.84
N ASP A 119 -40.70 31.42 -12.83
CA ASP A 119 -41.60 32.10 -13.73
C ASP A 119 -43.06 31.87 -13.31
#